data_ff7dcfa7b00097e1dd78623fc8d1aeae
#
_entry.id   ff7dcfa7b00097e1dd78623fc8d1aeae
#
_cell.length_a   1.000
_cell.length_b   1.000
_cell.length_c   1.000
_cell.angle_alpha   90.00
_cell.angle_beta   90.00
_cell.angle_gamma   90.00
#
_symmetry.space_group_name_H-M   'P 1'
#
loop_
_entity.id
_entity.type
_entity.pdbx_description
1 polymer ?
#
loop_
_entity_poly.entity_id
_entity_poly.type
_entity_poly.pdbx_seq_one_letter_code
_entity_poly.pdbx_strand_id
1 'polypeptide(L)'
;MRQSWSVNNLTDFVVDSVKHAHADDAPFYHLRFDRIFPDDFYMEMVQAMPMPEDYRAMSGKSKMGSSRPDGKPTRAKLDLFPEYIRHLPQTKRVVWDVAGRVLRSKEVGSAFVQRLAPGLKRRFGENFSEVGMYPVPILTRDIPGYRIFKHTDSLWKGITVQFYLPPDNSTPHVGTIFHEVLPNGRKPKKTQMPFSPNTGYAFAVADNTWHSADPVGPEVKTRDSILLTYFVDAGPWRFVRNRSRRFLNLLLNEVRNLKRS
;
A
#
# COMPACT_ATOMS: atom_id res chain seq x y z
N MET A 1 -16.41 18.86 -19.71
CA MET A 1 -16.66 18.74 -18.26
C MET A 1 -15.87 17.54 -17.74
N ARG A 2 -14.97 17.69 -16.77
CA ARG A 2 -14.33 16.52 -16.14
C ARG A 2 -15.38 15.79 -15.34
N GLN A 3 -15.55 14.50 -15.61
CA GLN A 3 -16.44 13.63 -14.84
C GLN A 3 -15.87 13.55 -13.41
N SER A 4 -16.55 14.15 -12.43
CA SER A 4 -16.13 14.00 -11.03
C SER A 4 -16.48 12.59 -10.57
N TRP A 5 -15.48 11.79 -10.25
CA TRP A 5 -15.70 10.45 -9.73
C TRP A 5 -16.43 10.49 -8.39
N SER A 6 -17.59 9.86 -8.34
CA SER A 6 -18.27 9.61 -7.06
C SER A 6 -17.58 8.46 -6.32
N VAL A 7 -17.64 8.50 -4.99
CA VAL A 7 -17.10 7.39 -4.16
C VAL A 7 -17.76 6.07 -4.53
N ASN A 8 -19.07 6.05 -4.80
CA ASN A 8 -19.80 4.82 -5.12
C ASN A 8 -19.32 4.21 -6.46
N ASN A 9 -19.31 5.00 -7.54
CA ASN A 9 -18.91 4.49 -8.86
C ASN A 9 -17.45 3.99 -8.85
N LEU A 10 -16.57 4.70 -8.13
CA LEU A 10 -15.18 4.29 -8.00
C LEU A 10 -15.03 3.05 -7.11
N THR A 11 -15.86 2.91 -6.07
CA THR A 11 -15.90 1.70 -5.24
C THR A 11 -16.30 0.48 -6.08
N ASP A 12 -17.35 0.60 -6.88
CA ASP A 12 -17.82 -0.48 -7.76
C ASP A 12 -16.73 -0.91 -8.74
N PHE A 13 -16.05 0.06 -9.35
CA PHE A 13 -14.93 -0.23 -10.26
C PHE A 13 -13.79 -0.96 -9.57
N VAL A 14 -13.35 -0.49 -8.39
CA VAL A 14 -12.26 -1.12 -7.63
C VAL A 14 -12.66 -2.52 -7.16
N VAL A 15 -13.89 -2.71 -6.70
CA VAL A 15 -14.42 -4.03 -6.33
C VAL A 15 -14.38 -4.98 -7.53
N ASP A 16 -14.79 -4.52 -8.71
CA ASP A 16 -14.76 -5.31 -9.93
C ASP A 16 -13.32 -5.66 -10.33
N SER A 17 -12.40 -4.70 -10.29
CA SER A 17 -10.98 -4.94 -10.51
C SER A 17 -10.39 -5.98 -9.55
N VAL A 18 -10.78 -5.96 -8.28
CA VAL A 18 -10.35 -6.97 -7.29
C VAL A 18 -10.93 -8.35 -7.61
N LYS A 19 -12.20 -8.42 -8.02
CA LYS A 19 -12.85 -9.69 -8.38
C LYS A 19 -12.20 -10.37 -9.60
N HIS A 20 -11.76 -9.58 -10.57
CA HIS A 20 -11.16 -10.06 -11.82
C HIS A 20 -9.63 -10.08 -11.81
N ALA A 21 -8.98 -9.77 -10.68
CA ALA A 21 -7.53 -9.83 -10.54
C ALA A 21 -6.99 -11.23 -10.87
N HIS A 22 -5.84 -11.29 -11.52
CA HIS A 22 -5.13 -12.54 -11.76
C HIS A 22 -4.67 -13.12 -10.43
N ALA A 23 -4.93 -14.42 -10.21
CA ALA A 23 -4.47 -15.13 -9.03
C ALA A 23 -3.35 -16.10 -9.41
N ASP A 24 -2.23 -16.01 -8.71
CA ASP A 24 -1.07 -16.87 -8.88
C ASP A 24 -0.74 -17.58 -7.56
N ASP A 25 -0.42 -18.87 -7.63
CA ASP A 25 -0.07 -19.69 -6.46
C ASP A 25 1.44 -19.65 -6.14
N ALA A 26 2.27 -19.24 -7.08
CA ALA A 26 3.72 -19.21 -6.94
C ALA A 26 4.28 -17.79 -6.99
N PRO A 27 5.22 -17.45 -6.09
CA PRO A 27 5.87 -18.29 -5.06
C PRO A 27 5.00 -18.51 -3.81
N PHE A 28 3.91 -17.82 -3.67
CA PHE A 28 2.85 -17.95 -2.67
C PHE A 28 1.57 -17.36 -3.26
N TYR A 29 0.40 -17.71 -2.73
CA TYR A 29 -0.87 -17.20 -3.26
C TYR A 29 -0.93 -15.67 -3.18
N HIS A 30 -1.10 -15.03 -4.33
CA HIS A 30 -1.23 -13.58 -4.45
C HIS A 30 -2.13 -13.18 -5.62
N LEU A 31 -2.63 -11.95 -5.57
CA LEU A 31 -3.35 -11.32 -6.66
C LEU A 31 -2.42 -10.33 -7.37
N ARG A 32 -2.55 -10.24 -8.70
CA ARG A 32 -1.89 -9.27 -9.55
C ARG A 32 -2.93 -8.47 -10.32
N PHE A 33 -2.77 -7.16 -10.32
CA PHE A 33 -3.67 -6.23 -10.99
C PHE A 33 -2.98 -5.62 -12.19
N ASP A 34 -3.60 -5.72 -13.36
CA ASP A 34 -3.16 -5.02 -14.57
C ASP A 34 -3.81 -3.63 -14.66
N ARG A 35 -4.94 -3.43 -13.97
CA ARG A 35 -5.65 -2.16 -13.85
C ARG A 35 -6.49 -2.16 -12.59
N ILE A 36 -6.29 -1.18 -11.70
CA ILE A 36 -7.03 -1.11 -10.43
C ILE A 36 -8.03 0.06 -10.38
N PHE A 37 -7.71 1.17 -11.04
CA PHE A 37 -8.56 2.35 -11.11
C PHE A 37 -8.99 2.63 -12.56
N PRO A 38 -10.09 3.39 -12.79
CA PRO A 38 -10.35 3.97 -14.10
C PRO A 38 -9.15 4.82 -14.56
N ASP A 39 -8.82 4.79 -15.85
CA ASP A 39 -7.58 5.42 -16.33
C ASP A 39 -7.58 6.93 -16.16
N ASP A 40 -8.73 7.58 -16.31
CA ASP A 40 -8.90 9.01 -16.07
C ASP A 40 -8.70 9.38 -14.58
N PHE A 41 -9.26 8.59 -13.67
CA PHE A 41 -9.03 8.79 -12.23
C PHE A 41 -7.57 8.50 -11.84
N TYR A 42 -6.95 7.48 -12.43
CA TYR A 42 -5.53 7.20 -12.25
C TYR A 42 -4.68 8.41 -12.67
N MET A 43 -4.94 8.97 -13.82
CA MET A 43 -4.24 10.17 -14.30
C MET A 43 -4.49 11.39 -13.39
N GLU A 44 -5.70 11.54 -12.84
CA GLU A 44 -5.98 12.56 -11.83
C GLU A 44 -5.14 12.36 -10.56
N MET A 45 -5.00 11.12 -10.07
CA MET A 45 -4.14 10.81 -8.92
C MET A 45 -2.67 11.18 -9.20
N VAL A 46 -2.14 10.83 -10.37
CA VAL A 46 -0.76 11.15 -10.77
C VAL A 46 -0.55 12.68 -10.82
N GLN A 47 -1.50 13.42 -11.37
CA GLN A 47 -1.46 14.91 -11.42
C GLN A 47 -1.64 15.54 -10.04
N ALA A 48 -2.39 14.90 -9.16
CA ALA A 48 -2.66 15.36 -7.79
C ALA A 48 -1.59 14.95 -6.77
N MET A 49 -0.44 14.41 -7.21
CA MET A 49 0.62 14.01 -6.27
C MET A 49 0.98 15.14 -5.31
N PRO A 50 1.03 14.87 -3.99
CA PRO A 50 1.45 15.83 -3.00
C PRO A 50 2.91 16.26 -3.19
N MET A 51 3.26 17.44 -2.68
CA MET A 51 4.63 17.93 -2.67
C MET A 51 5.48 17.17 -1.64
N PRO A 52 6.82 17.15 -1.76
CA PRO A 52 7.68 16.42 -0.82
C PRO A 52 7.46 16.78 0.65
N GLU A 53 7.16 18.03 0.95
CA GLU A 53 6.90 18.56 2.28
C GLU A 53 5.57 18.08 2.89
N ASP A 54 4.63 17.61 2.06
CA ASP A 54 3.36 17.07 2.54
C ASP A 54 3.52 15.69 3.18
N TYR A 55 4.59 14.99 2.81
CA TYR A 55 4.90 13.68 3.37
C TYR A 55 5.62 13.80 4.70
N ARG A 56 5.49 12.77 5.52
CA ARG A 56 6.32 12.57 6.71
C ARG A 56 7.26 11.39 6.53
N ALA A 57 8.46 11.50 7.10
CA ALA A 57 9.40 10.39 7.07
C ALA A 57 8.77 9.11 7.64
N MET A 58 8.96 8.01 6.95
CA MET A 58 8.59 6.69 7.44
C MET A 58 9.85 6.01 7.96
N SER A 59 10.14 6.20 9.24
CA SER A 59 11.18 5.46 9.94
C SER A 59 10.67 4.06 10.27
N GLY A 60 11.17 3.07 9.59
CA GLY A 60 10.87 1.67 9.86
C GLY A 60 12.04 0.97 10.54
N LYS A 61 11.74 0.05 11.45
CA LYS A 61 12.76 -0.76 12.10
C LYS A 61 13.39 -1.73 11.10
N SER A 62 14.71 -1.78 11.05
CA SER A 62 15.61 -2.84 10.57
C SER A 62 15.43 -3.46 9.17
N LYS A 63 14.25 -3.45 8.56
CA LYS A 63 13.99 -4.09 7.25
C LYS A 63 14.19 -3.14 6.07
N MET A 64 14.04 -1.84 6.30
CA MET A 64 14.32 -0.80 5.31
C MET A 64 15.77 -0.39 5.42
N GLY A 65 16.47 -0.45 4.30
CA GLY A 65 17.81 0.12 4.15
C GLY A 65 17.72 1.51 3.55
N SER A 66 18.66 2.36 3.93
CA SER A 66 18.93 3.61 3.22
C SER A 66 20.40 3.63 2.87
N SER A 67 20.69 3.92 1.62
CA SER A 67 22.07 4.14 1.18
C SER A 67 22.43 5.62 1.08
N ARG A 68 21.60 6.51 1.63
CA ARG A 68 21.90 7.95 1.64
C ARG A 68 23.04 8.28 2.61
N PRO A 69 24.08 8.99 2.15
CA PRO A 69 25.18 9.39 3.01
C PRO A 69 24.77 10.30 4.18
N ASP A 70 23.67 11.06 4.00
CA ASP A 70 23.15 11.99 5.01
C ASP A 70 22.26 11.29 6.08
N GLY A 71 22.11 9.97 5.99
CA GLY A 71 21.32 9.17 6.93
C GLY A 71 19.80 9.47 6.93
N LYS A 72 19.33 10.35 6.05
CA LYS A 72 17.90 10.70 6.01
C LYS A 72 17.07 9.55 5.47
N PRO A 73 15.82 9.40 5.96
CA PRO A 73 14.91 8.39 5.47
C PRO A 73 14.68 8.52 3.96
N THR A 74 14.73 7.39 3.28
CA THR A 74 14.47 7.28 1.83
C THR A 74 13.04 6.90 1.50
N ARG A 75 12.21 6.66 2.53
CA ARG A 75 10.77 6.47 2.41
C ARG A 75 10.02 7.51 3.19
N ALA A 76 9.04 8.12 2.55
CA ALA A 76 8.09 9.02 3.18
C ALA A 76 6.66 8.53 2.94
N LYS A 77 5.70 8.99 3.77
CA LYS A 77 4.31 8.60 3.68
C LYS A 77 3.35 9.75 3.96
N LEU A 78 2.15 9.63 3.40
CA LEU A 78 0.98 10.43 3.72
C LEU A 78 -0.20 9.48 3.97
N ASP A 79 -0.80 9.56 5.15
CA ASP A 79 -1.95 8.70 5.48
C ASP A 79 -3.21 9.27 4.79
N LEU A 80 -3.94 8.41 4.05
CA LEU A 80 -5.11 8.82 3.27
C LEU A 80 -6.39 8.85 4.12
N PHE A 81 -6.36 9.68 5.16
CA PHE A 81 -7.52 9.99 5.99
C PHE A 81 -7.75 11.51 5.98
N PRO A 82 -8.99 11.98 6.10
CA PRO A 82 -9.33 13.41 5.99
C PRO A 82 -8.45 14.32 6.85
N GLU A 83 -8.17 13.90 8.07
CA GLU A 83 -7.35 14.65 9.03
C GLU A 83 -5.89 14.82 8.61
N TYR A 84 -5.35 13.90 7.79
CA TYR A 84 -3.94 13.95 7.35
C TYR A 84 -3.75 14.64 6.01
N ILE A 85 -4.81 14.78 5.20
CA ILE A 85 -4.75 15.40 3.87
C ILE A 85 -5.38 16.79 3.83
N ARG A 86 -5.94 17.30 4.95
CA ARG A 86 -6.69 18.56 4.99
C ARG A 86 -5.84 19.80 4.63
N HIS A 87 -4.52 19.72 4.80
CA HIS A 87 -3.58 20.78 4.45
C HIS A 87 -3.27 20.86 2.95
N LEU A 88 -3.62 19.83 2.19
CA LEU A 88 -3.42 19.84 0.75
C LEU A 88 -4.30 20.88 0.06
N PRO A 89 -3.84 21.47 -1.05
CA PRO A 89 -4.69 22.30 -1.91
C PRO A 89 -5.98 21.57 -2.28
N GLN A 90 -7.09 22.31 -2.38
CA GLN A 90 -8.43 21.75 -2.63
C GLN A 90 -8.45 20.76 -3.79
N THR A 91 -7.80 21.09 -4.91
CA THR A 91 -7.76 20.23 -6.10
C THR A 91 -7.11 18.87 -5.85
N LYS A 92 -6.04 18.82 -5.06
CA LYS A 92 -5.37 17.56 -4.68
C LYS A 92 -6.13 16.83 -3.59
N ARG A 93 -6.66 17.57 -2.60
CA ARG A 93 -7.37 16.99 -1.46
C ARG A 93 -8.60 16.21 -1.88
N VAL A 94 -9.38 16.70 -2.85
CA VAL A 94 -10.58 16.00 -3.33
C VAL A 94 -10.22 14.63 -3.91
N VAL A 95 -9.20 14.53 -4.73
CA VAL A 95 -8.75 13.26 -5.34
C VAL A 95 -8.33 12.26 -4.26
N TRP A 96 -7.48 12.69 -3.31
CA TRP A 96 -6.98 11.80 -2.26
C TRP A 96 -8.01 11.46 -1.19
N ASP A 97 -9.01 12.32 -0.94
CA ASP A 97 -10.15 11.99 -0.08
C ASP A 97 -11.02 10.90 -0.72
N VAL A 98 -11.35 11.03 -2.00
CA VAL A 98 -12.11 10.02 -2.74
C VAL A 98 -11.36 8.70 -2.74
N ALA A 99 -10.07 8.68 -3.13
CA ALA A 99 -9.25 7.47 -3.10
C ALA A 99 -9.21 6.83 -1.70
N GLY A 100 -8.96 7.63 -0.67
CA GLY A 100 -8.90 7.14 0.71
C GLY A 100 -10.23 6.57 1.21
N ARG A 101 -11.37 7.15 0.83
CA ARG A 101 -12.70 6.66 1.20
C ARG A 101 -13.02 5.34 0.51
N VAL A 102 -12.76 5.24 -0.79
CA VAL A 102 -12.95 4.01 -1.57
C VAL A 102 -12.13 2.86 -0.99
N LEU A 103 -10.83 3.08 -0.76
CA LEU A 103 -9.93 2.04 -0.24
C LEU A 103 -10.24 1.62 1.20
N ARG A 104 -11.03 2.43 1.93
CA ARG A 104 -11.51 2.09 3.28
C ARG A 104 -12.93 1.56 3.29
N SER A 105 -13.58 1.45 2.14
CA SER A 105 -14.95 0.94 2.07
C SER A 105 -15.02 -0.53 2.47
N LYS A 106 -16.18 -0.92 2.98
CA LYS A 106 -16.44 -2.30 3.38
C LYS A 106 -16.46 -3.24 2.17
N GLU A 107 -16.97 -2.75 1.06
CA GLU A 107 -17.13 -3.48 -0.20
C GLU A 107 -15.76 -3.88 -0.76
N VAL A 108 -14.81 -2.95 -0.83
CA VAL A 108 -13.42 -3.23 -1.25
C VAL A 108 -12.75 -4.21 -0.29
N GLY A 109 -12.93 -4.01 1.03
CA GLY A 109 -12.40 -4.94 2.03
C GLY A 109 -12.94 -6.36 1.87
N SER A 110 -14.25 -6.50 1.68
CA SER A 110 -14.90 -7.80 1.47
C SER A 110 -14.41 -8.48 0.19
N ALA A 111 -14.21 -7.73 -0.90
CA ALA A 111 -13.67 -8.28 -2.16
C ALA A 111 -12.26 -8.84 -1.95
N PHE A 112 -11.37 -8.13 -1.24
CA PHE A 112 -10.04 -8.64 -0.91
C PHE A 112 -10.09 -9.89 -0.04
N VAL A 113 -10.92 -9.92 1.00
CA VAL A 113 -11.07 -11.10 1.88
C VAL A 113 -11.53 -12.31 1.09
N GLN A 114 -12.51 -12.16 0.19
CA GLN A 114 -13.00 -13.24 -0.65
C GLN A 114 -11.94 -13.74 -1.64
N ARG A 115 -11.26 -12.84 -2.34
CA ARG A 115 -10.28 -13.21 -3.36
C ARG A 115 -8.99 -13.77 -2.78
N LEU A 116 -8.61 -13.38 -1.57
CA LEU A 116 -7.44 -13.88 -0.85
C LEU A 116 -7.77 -15.04 0.11
N ALA A 117 -8.96 -15.62 0.00
CA ALA A 117 -9.39 -16.73 0.84
C ALA A 117 -8.36 -17.87 0.95
N PRO A 118 -7.70 -18.37 -0.13
CA PRO A 118 -6.70 -19.42 -0.02
C PRO A 118 -5.55 -19.08 0.94
N GLY A 119 -5.01 -17.86 0.84
CA GLY A 119 -3.94 -17.39 1.72
C GLY A 119 -4.42 -17.12 3.15
N LEU A 120 -5.65 -16.61 3.32
CA LEU A 120 -6.25 -16.35 4.63
C LEU A 120 -6.60 -17.66 5.36
N LYS A 121 -7.14 -18.64 4.66
CA LYS A 121 -7.40 -19.99 5.21
C LYS A 121 -6.12 -20.66 5.70
N ARG A 122 -5.04 -20.58 4.93
CA ARG A 122 -3.74 -21.10 5.35
C ARG A 122 -3.30 -20.54 6.71
N ARG A 123 -3.59 -19.29 6.99
CA ARG A 123 -3.16 -18.58 8.20
C ARG A 123 -4.15 -18.70 9.35
N PHE A 124 -5.44 -18.53 9.08
CA PHE A 124 -6.47 -18.37 10.10
C PHE A 124 -7.43 -19.58 10.19
N GLY A 125 -7.25 -20.57 9.31
CA GLY A 125 -8.18 -21.72 9.22
C GLY A 125 -9.48 -21.37 8.49
N GLU A 126 -10.45 -22.24 8.58
CA GLU A 126 -11.74 -22.11 7.86
C GLU A 126 -12.54 -20.87 8.29
N ASN A 127 -12.41 -20.45 9.54
CA ASN A 127 -13.13 -19.29 10.09
C ASN A 127 -12.44 -17.94 9.76
N PHE A 128 -11.58 -17.89 8.74
CA PHE A 128 -10.85 -16.68 8.36
C PHE A 128 -11.75 -15.46 8.09
N SER A 129 -12.98 -15.67 7.65
CA SER A 129 -13.95 -14.62 7.37
C SER A 129 -14.47 -13.89 8.62
N GLU A 130 -14.35 -14.52 9.78
CA GLU A 130 -14.72 -13.95 11.09
C GLU A 130 -13.63 -13.10 11.69
N VAL A 131 -12.41 -13.15 11.12
CA VAL A 131 -11.28 -12.36 11.59
C VAL A 131 -11.51 -10.88 11.25
N GLY A 132 -11.79 -10.08 12.25
CA GLY A 132 -11.92 -8.62 12.11
C GLY A 132 -10.65 -8.01 11.52
N MET A 133 -10.80 -7.21 10.47
CA MET A 133 -9.70 -6.47 9.87
C MET A 133 -10.14 -5.04 9.55
N TYR A 134 -9.20 -4.10 9.66
CA TYR A 134 -9.47 -2.70 9.30
C TYR A 134 -8.41 -2.17 8.33
N PRO A 135 -8.82 -1.42 7.30
CA PRO A 135 -7.95 -0.90 6.25
C PRO A 135 -7.23 0.39 6.69
N VAL A 136 -5.97 0.49 6.32
CA VAL A 136 -5.17 1.71 6.47
C VAL A 136 -4.46 1.98 5.14
N PRO A 137 -5.03 2.84 4.28
CA PRO A 137 -4.38 3.28 3.06
C PRO A 137 -3.38 4.39 3.37
N ILE A 138 -2.17 4.26 2.83
CA ILE A 138 -1.15 5.29 2.87
C ILE A 138 -0.56 5.50 1.48
N LEU A 139 -0.32 6.73 1.11
CA LEU A 139 0.50 7.07 -0.03
C LEU A 139 1.96 7.02 0.41
N THR A 140 2.79 6.25 -0.28
CA THR A 140 4.22 6.12 0.01
C THR A 140 5.02 6.70 -1.14
N ARG A 141 6.11 7.39 -0.81
CA ARG A 141 7.10 7.88 -1.75
C ARG A 141 8.47 7.36 -1.35
N ASP A 142 9.07 6.57 -2.23
CA ASP A 142 10.45 6.12 -2.13
C ASP A 142 11.31 6.96 -3.07
N ILE A 143 12.50 7.32 -2.61
CA ILE A 143 13.47 8.10 -3.38
C ILE A 143 14.76 7.30 -3.58
N PRO A 144 15.69 7.72 -4.46
CA PRO A 144 16.96 7.04 -4.68
C PRO A 144 17.66 6.65 -3.37
N GLY A 145 18.16 5.43 -3.34
CA GLY A 145 18.77 4.83 -2.16
C GLY A 145 17.80 4.04 -1.26
N TYR A 146 16.51 4.08 -1.50
CA TYR A 146 15.55 3.21 -0.81
C TYR A 146 15.74 1.76 -1.23
N ARG A 147 15.70 0.86 -0.28
CA ARG A 147 15.55 -0.59 -0.49
C ARG A 147 14.83 -1.23 0.68
N ILE A 148 14.25 -2.38 0.45
CA ILE A 148 13.74 -3.23 1.53
C ILE A 148 14.28 -4.64 1.37
N PHE A 149 14.94 -5.13 2.43
CA PHE A 149 15.53 -6.47 2.44
C PHE A 149 14.43 -7.55 2.40
N LYS A 150 14.80 -8.75 1.97
CA LYS A 150 13.92 -9.92 1.98
C LYS A 150 13.34 -10.13 3.38
N HIS A 151 12.02 -10.14 3.48
CA HIS A 151 11.29 -10.28 4.73
C HIS A 151 9.87 -10.81 4.50
N THR A 152 9.22 -11.21 5.58
CA THR A 152 7.77 -11.33 5.68
C THR A 152 7.21 -10.15 6.45
N ASP A 153 5.98 -9.79 6.19
CA ASP A 153 5.27 -8.78 6.96
C ASP A 153 4.98 -9.25 8.39
N SER A 154 4.82 -8.29 9.29
CA SER A 154 4.47 -8.60 10.68
C SER A 154 3.05 -9.19 10.77
N LEU A 155 2.87 -10.20 11.64
CA LEU A 155 1.61 -10.94 11.78
C LEU A 155 0.41 -10.12 12.31
N TRP A 156 0.58 -8.87 12.70
CA TRP A 156 -0.53 -7.96 12.96
C TRP A 156 -1.22 -7.44 11.69
N LYS A 157 -0.59 -7.63 10.51
CA LYS A 157 -1.22 -7.40 9.22
C LYS A 157 -1.94 -8.67 8.78
N GLY A 158 -3.14 -8.54 8.27
CA GLY A 158 -3.90 -9.64 7.66
C GLY A 158 -3.67 -9.72 6.16
N ILE A 159 -3.75 -8.57 5.50
CA ILE A 159 -3.57 -8.43 4.05
C ILE A 159 -2.64 -7.26 3.78
N THR A 160 -1.74 -7.42 2.82
CA THR A 160 -0.93 -6.34 2.24
C THR A 160 -1.30 -6.18 0.77
N VAL A 161 -1.60 -4.93 0.40
CA VAL A 161 -1.90 -4.52 -0.98
C VAL A 161 -0.98 -3.36 -1.34
N GLN A 162 -0.42 -3.36 -2.53
CA GLN A 162 0.34 -2.24 -3.06
C GLN A 162 -0.12 -1.93 -4.48
N PHE A 163 -0.51 -0.67 -4.72
CA PHE A 163 -0.84 -0.13 -6.04
C PHE A 163 0.24 0.84 -6.46
N TYR A 164 0.77 0.66 -7.66
CA TYR A 164 1.84 1.46 -8.20
C TYR A 164 1.30 2.71 -8.90
N LEU A 165 2.02 3.82 -8.78
CA LEU A 165 1.62 5.13 -9.28
C LEU A 165 2.71 5.81 -10.14
N PRO A 166 3.48 5.10 -10.98
CA PRO A 166 4.37 5.79 -11.90
C PRO A 166 3.57 6.54 -12.97
N PRO A 167 4.07 7.67 -13.47
CA PRO A 167 3.42 8.40 -14.56
C PRO A 167 3.50 7.68 -15.91
N ASP A 168 4.47 6.79 -16.06
CA ASP A 168 4.74 6.03 -17.28
C ASP A 168 5.42 4.69 -16.95
N ASN A 169 5.81 3.95 -17.98
CA ASN A 169 6.42 2.64 -17.84
C ASN A 169 7.97 2.67 -18.00
N SER A 170 8.62 3.75 -17.65
CA SER A 170 10.08 3.92 -17.80
C SER A 170 10.91 3.12 -16.80
N THR A 171 10.37 2.80 -15.63
CA THR A 171 11.10 2.16 -14.52
C THR A 171 10.43 0.90 -13.96
N PRO A 172 10.03 -0.08 -14.81
CA PRO A 172 9.30 -1.27 -14.35
C PRO A 172 10.14 -2.16 -13.43
N HIS A 173 11.47 -2.06 -13.48
CA HIS A 173 12.43 -2.85 -12.73
C HIS A 173 12.45 -2.54 -11.22
N VAL A 174 11.93 -1.38 -10.77
CA VAL A 174 11.91 -1.03 -9.34
C VAL A 174 10.68 -1.56 -8.59
N GLY A 175 10.02 -2.56 -9.16
CA GLY A 175 8.89 -3.22 -8.54
C GLY A 175 9.25 -4.11 -7.36
N THR A 176 8.25 -4.72 -6.74
CA THR A 176 8.43 -5.65 -5.62
C THR A 176 8.82 -7.03 -6.14
N ILE A 177 9.70 -7.70 -5.42
CA ILE A 177 10.17 -9.06 -5.75
C ILE A 177 9.58 -10.03 -4.73
N PHE A 178 8.85 -11.03 -5.19
CA PHE A 178 8.38 -12.17 -4.41
C PHE A 178 9.38 -13.29 -4.48
N HIS A 179 9.61 -13.97 -3.36
CA HIS A 179 10.62 -15.00 -3.22
C HIS A 179 10.00 -16.34 -2.82
N GLU A 180 10.35 -17.36 -3.58
CA GLU A 180 10.06 -18.73 -3.17
C GLU A 180 10.96 -19.14 -2.00
N VAL A 181 10.41 -19.89 -1.05
CA VAL A 181 11.16 -20.53 0.03
C VAL A 181 11.16 -22.02 -0.22
N LEU A 182 12.30 -22.54 -0.69
CA LEU A 182 12.45 -23.97 -0.94
C LEU A 182 13.14 -24.64 0.25
N PRO A 183 12.62 -25.77 0.73
CA PRO A 183 13.41 -26.70 1.51
C PRO A 183 14.52 -27.27 0.59
N ASN A 184 15.74 -27.40 1.07
CA ASN A 184 16.86 -28.10 0.40
C ASN A 184 17.72 -27.35 -0.62
N GLY A 185 18.03 -26.06 -0.42
CA GLY A 185 19.15 -25.40 -1.11
C GLY A 185 19.01 -25.20 -2.62
N ARG A 186 17.84 -25.48 -3.21
CA ARG A 186 17.53 -25.14 -4.60
C ARG A 186 17.50 -23.61 -4.74
N LYS A 187 17.95 -23.09 -5.88
CA LYS A 187 17.87 -21.66 -6.19
C LYS A 187 16.40 -21.25 -6.22
N PRO A 188 15.95 -20.36 -5.32
CA PRO A 188 14.54 -19.96 -5.24
C PRO A 188 14.13 -19.20 -6.49
N LYS A 189 12.94 -19.49 -7.00
CA LYS A 189 12.32 -18.68 -8.05
C LYS A 189 11.99 -17.29 -7.49
N LYS A 190 12.28 -16.26 -8.25
CA LYS A 190 11.90 -14.87 -7.96
C LYS A 190 10.86 -14.45 -8.98
N THR A 191 9.80 -13.81 -8.52
CA THR A 191 8.78 -13.22 -9.38
C THR A 191 8.73 -11.73 -9.10
N GLN A 192 9.02 -10.91 -10.10
CA GLN A 192 8.96 -9.46 -9.98
C GLN A 192 7.57 -8.96 -10.36
N MET A 193 7.01 -8.11 -9.50
CA MET A 193 5.82 -7.33 -9.78
C MET A 193 6.27 -6.02 -10.46
N PRO A 194 6.09 -5.83 -11.77
CA PRO A 194 6.60 -4.65 -12.47
C PRO A 194 6.01 -3.36 -11.88
N PHE A 195 6.85 -2.35 -11.70
CA PHE A 195 6.40 -1.02 -11.31
C PHE A 195 5.85 -0.29 -12.54
N SER A 196 4.60 -0.59 -12.88
CA SER A 196 3.91 -0.10 -14.07
C SER A 196 2.67 0.72 -13.71
N PRO A 197 2.23 1.64 -14.59
CA PRO A 197 1.05 2.47 -14.35
C PRO A 197 -0.19 1.66 -14.04
N ASN A 198 -0.94 2.07 -13.01
CA ASN A 198 -2.23 1.51 -12.62
C ASN A 198 -2.22 0.01 -12.30
N THR A 199 -1.05 -0.56 -11.99
CA THR A 199 -0.88 -1.96 -11.63
C THR A 199 -0.65 -2.14 -10.14
N GLY A 200 -0.59 -3.39 -9.68
CA GLY A 200 -0.30 -3.67 -8.28
C GLY A 200 -0.45 -5.14 -7.93
N TYR A 201 -0.43 -5.42 -6.65
CA TYR A 201 -0.58 -6.76 -6.11
C TYR A 201 -1.23 -6.76 -4.73
N ALA A 202 -1.74 -7.93 -4.33
CA ALA A 202 -2.24 -8.18 -2.98
C ALA A 202 -1.92 -9.60 -2.51
N PHE A 203 -1.66 -9.78 -1.22
CA PHE A 203 -1.51 -11.10 -0.61
C PHE A 203 -1.96 -11.12 0.84
N ALA A 204 -2.41 -12.29 1.30
CA ALA A 204 -2.62 -12.55 2.71
C ALA A 204 -1.26 -12.71 3.40
N VAL A 205 -1.03 -11.98 4.49
CA VAL A 205 0.25 -12.02 5.21
C VAL A 205 0.39 -13.34 5.96
N ALA A 206 1.46 -14.08 5.66
CA ALA A 206 1.80 -15.35 6.28
C ALA A 206 3.33 -15.51 6.43
N ASP A 207 3.75 -16.60 7.02
CA ASP A 207 5.16 -16.94 7.26
C ASP A 207 5.95 -17.22 5.98
N ASN A 208 5.28 -17.58 4.90
CA ASN A 208 5.87 -17.88 3.60
C ASN A 208 5.83 -16.73 2.59
N THR A 209 5.23 -15.58 2.92
CA THR A 209 5.07 -14.44 2.00
C THR A 209 6.29 -13.54 1.97
N TRP A 210 7.43 -14.13 1.56
CA TRP A 210 8.71 -13.45 1.50
C TRP A 210 8.80 -12.51 0.30
N HIS A 211 9.12 -11.25 0.58
CA HIS A 211 9.24 -10.23 -0.46
C HIS A 211 10.33 -9.20 -0.15
N SER A 212 10.78 -8.50 -1.19
CA SER A 212 11.78 -7.44 -1.12
C SER A 212 11.54 -6.40 -2.21
N ALA A 213 12.28 -5.31 -2.17
CA ALA A 213 12.50 -4.43 -3.31
C ALA A 213 13.99 -4.09 -3.39
N ASP A 214 14.52 -4.17 -4.61
CA ASP A 214 15.90 -3.79 -4.89
C ASP A 214 16.10 -2.27 -4.66
N PRO A 215 17.33 -1.81 -4.52
CA PRO A 215 17.62 -0.40 -4.36
C PRO A 215 17.03 0.44 -5.49
N VAL A 216 16.35 1.51 -5.13
CA VAL A 216 15.90 2.54 -6.09
C VAL A 216 17.13 3.32 -6.54
N GLY A 217 17.46 3.22 -7.82
CA GLY A 217 18.62 3.86 -8.44
C GLY A 217 18.43 5.36 -8.62
N PRO A 218 19.52 6.07 -8.94
CA PRO A 218 19.51 7.53 -9.14
C PRO A 218 18.71 7.97 -10.37
N GLU A 219 18.47 7.06 -11.31
CA GLU A 219 17.66 7.29 -12.52
C GLU A 219 16.16 7.41 -12.22
N VAL A 220 15.73 6.93 -11.05
CA VAL A 220 14.32 6.96 -10.61
C VAL A 220 14.08 8.18 -9.75
N LYS A 221 13.34 9.15 -10.25
CA LYS A 221 13.01 10.35 -9.47
C LYS A 221 12.25 10.01 -8.19
N THR A 222 11.17 9.26 -8.30
CA THR A 222 10.37 8.75 -7.18
C THR A 222 9.71 7.43 -7.55
N ARG A 223 9.54 6.55 -6.56
CA ARG A 223 8.74 5.35 -6.64
C ARG A 223 7.51 5.55 -5.75
N ASP A 224 6.46 6.10 -6.34
CA ASP A 224 5.22 6.40 -5.64
C ASP A 224 4.25 5.21 -5.68
N SER A 225 3.59 4.92 -4.56
CA SER A 225 2.61 3.83 -4.49
C SER A 225 1.60 4.05 -3.36
N ILE A 226 0.41 3.47 -3.48
CA ILE A 226 -0.51 3.32 -2.36
C ILE A 226 -0.24 1.97 -1.71
N LEU A 227 0.10 1.99 -0.43
CA LEU A 227 0.16 0.81 0.42
C LEU A 227 -1.12 0.74 1.24
N LEU A 228 -1.98 -0.24 0.94
CA LEU A 228 -3.19 -0.52 1.70
C LEU A 228 -2.96 -1.75 2.56
N THR A 229 -2.96 -1.57 3.86
CA THR A 229 -2.78 -2.67 4.81
C THR A 229 -4.08 -2.91 5.57
N TYR A 230 -4.55 -4.15 5.58
CA TYR A 230 -5.60 -4.59 6.48
C TYR A 230 -4.97 -5.14 7.75
N PHE A 231 -5.14 -4.44 8.85
CA PHE A 231 -4.62 -4.88 10.15
C PHE A 231 -5.63 -5.78 10.84
N VAL A 232 -5.14 -6.86 11.45
CA VAL A 232 -5.97 -7.77 12.23
C VAL A 232 -6.45 -7.06 13.50
N ASP A 233 -7.75 -7.07 13.73
CA ASP A 233 -8.37 -6.55 14.95
C ASP A 233 -8.36 -7.64 16.03
N ALA A 234 -7.26 -7.71 16.75
CA ALA A 234 -7.02 -8.75 17.74
C ALA A 234 -7.46 -8.30 19.14
N GLY A 235 -8.74 -7.92 19.28
CA GLY A 235 -9.38 -7.66 20.56
C GLY A 235 -9.30 -6.21 21.09
N PRO A 236 -10.05 -5.89 22.16
CA PRO A 236 -10.32 -4.52 22.62
C PRO A 236 -9.06 -3.74 23.02
N TRP A 237 -8.05 -4.37 23.59
CA TRP A 237 -6.81 -3.71 23.98
C TRP A 237 -5.98 -3.21 22.79
N ARG A 238 -5.97 -3.92 21.67
CA ARG A 238 -5.30 -3.47 20.44
C ARG A 238 -6.08 -2.37 19.75
N PHE A 239 -7.40 -2.42 19.79
CA PHE A 239 -8.29 -1.37 19.31
C PHE A 239 -8.01 -0.04 20.04
N VAL A 240 -7.95 -0.05 21.38
CA VAL A 240 -7.62 1.13 22.20
C VAL A 240 -6.22 1.65 21.87
N ARG A 241 -5.21 0.77 21.79
CA ARG A 241 -3.84 1.16 21.48
C ARG A 241 -3.71 1.76 20.07
N ASN A 242 -4.43 1.24 19.09
CA ASN A 242 -4.40 1.74 17.72
C ASN A 242 -5.11 3.09 17.62
N ARG A 243 -6.22 3.29 18.35
CA ARG A 243 -6.89 4.59 18.47
C ARG A 243 -6.01 5.62 19.17
N SER A 244 -5.36 5.27 20.27
CA SER A 244 -4.43 6.15 20.99
C SER A 244 -3.26 6.58 20.12
N ARG A 245 -2.68 5.65 19.33
CA ARG A 245 -1.63 5.98 18.36
C ARG A 245 -2.12 6.89 17.23
N ARG A 246 -3.34 6.68 16.75
CA ARG A 246 -3.96 7.57 15.74
C ARG A 246 -4.18 8.96 16.32
N PHE A 247 -4.69 9.05 17.54
CA PHE A 247 -4.89 10.32 18.23
C PHE A 247 -3.57 11.06 18.48
N LEU A 248 -2.53 10.35 18.94
CA LEU A 248 -1.21 10.93 19.11
C LEU A 248 -0.61 11.42 17.77
N ASN A 249 -0.75 10.64 16.73
CA ASN A 249 -0.32 11.03 15.38
C ASN A 249 -1.12 12.22 14.85
N LEU A 250 -2.42 12.31 15.17
CA LEU A 250 -3.26 13.46 14.85
C LEU A 250 -2.72 14.72 15.53
N LEU A 251 -2.47 14.67 16.86
CA LEU A 251 -1.90 15.81 17.60
C LEU A 251 -0.55 16.25 17.03
N LEU A 252 0.34 15.31 16.73
CA LEU A 252 1.63 15.61 16.09
C LEU A 252 1.47 16.24 14.72
N ASN A 253 0.48 15.82 13.94
CA ASN A 253 0.16 16.41 12.65
C ASN A 253 -0.39 17.84 12.80
N GLU A 254 -1.24 18.08 13.83
CA GLU A 254 -1.74 19.42 14.14
C GLU A 254 -0.62 20.39 14.51
N VAL A 255 0.28 19.99 15.40
CA VAL A 255 1.46 20.79 15.77
C VAL A 255 2.33 21.09 14.56
N ARG A 256 2.45 20.14 13.63
CA ARG A 256 3.21 20.33 12.40
C ARG A 256 2.51 21.31 11.43
N ASN A 257 1.18 21.25 11.34
CA ASN A 257 0.39 22.17 10.50
C ASN A 257 0.45 23.61 11.04
N LEU A 258 0.41 23.78 12.37
CA LEU A 258 0.59 25.10 13.02
C LEU A 258 1.97 25.71 12.77
N LYS A 259 3.01 24.91 12.53
CA LYS A 259 4.36 25.40 12.19
C LYS A 259 4.51 25.73 10.70
N ARG A 260 3.51 25.41 9.87
CA ARG A 260 3.50 25.69 8.41
C ARG A 260 2.65 26.90 8.05
N SER A 261 1.76 27.34 8.95
CA SER A 261 1.00 28.58 8.87
C SER A 261 1.81 29.74 9.47
#